data_0f223c9ed0be97f04c60202a39301398
#
_entry.id   0f223c9ed0be97f04c60202a39301398
#
_cell.length_a   1.000
_cell.length_b   1.000
_cell.length_c   1.000
_cell.angle_alpha   90.00
_cell.angle_beta   90.00
_cell.angle_gamma   90.00
#
_symmetry.space_group_name_H-M   'P 1'
#
loop_
_entity.id
_entity.type
_entity.pdbx_description
1 polymer ?
#
loop_
_entity_poly.entity_id
_entity_poly.type
_entity_poly.pdbx_seq_one_letter_code
_entity_poly.pdbx_strand_id
1 'polypeptide(L)'
;ETGIPFAEKLSNKLGRKTLVPFEKFGTAIIPGGEIQIEVATARKENYNNDSRKPSKVVYTNLKGDLLRRDFTINAMAMDIRPSSFGVLTDPYGGITHIQKKVIQTPLDPDETFSEDPLRMMRAAYFASKLGFKIEEKCRRSIKKQSSRIDIVSKERIRDEFIKILNTEKPSIGLVILQKTGLMEIIFPEIHVMYGMDQTK
;
A
#
# COMPACT_ATOMS: atom_id res chain seq x y z
N GLU A 1 6.14 -13.02 -21.18
CA GLU A 1 6.42 -11.67 -21.67
C GLU A 1 6.48 -10.74 -20.45
N THR A 2 7.49 -9.87 -20.36
CA THR A 2 7.62 -8.90 -19.28
C THR A 2 6.67 -7.72 -19.50
N GLY A 3 6.36 -6.97 -18.44
CA GLY A 3 5.38 -5.87 -18.49
C GLY A 3 5.74 -4.75 -19.46
N ILE A 4 7.03 -4.40 -19.61
CA ILE A 4 7.44 -3.27 -20.48
C ILE A 4 7.15 -3.55 -21.96
N PRO A 5 7.61 -4.68 -22.57
CA PRO A 5 7.26 -5.01 -23.95
C PRO A 5 5.74 -5.14 -24.20
N PHE A 6 5.00 -5.63 -23.21
CA PHE A 6 3.55 -5.65 -23.30
C PHE A 6 2.96 -4.23 -23.30
N ALA A 7 3.46 -3.35 -22.43
CA ALA A 7 3.03 -1.96 -22.37
C ALA A 7 3.31 -1.20 -23.68
N GLU A 8 4.45 -1.44 -24.33
CA GLU A 8 4.78 -0.88 -25.64
C GLU A 8 3.76 -1.28 -26.71
N LYS A 9 3.49 -2.59 -26.80
CA LYS A 9 2.48 -3.10 -27.75
C LYS A 9 1.10 -2.52 -27.47
N LEU A 10 0.70 -2.44 -26.21
CA LEU A 10 -0.58 -1.88 -25.79
C LEU A 10 -0.65 -0.38 -26.10
N SER A 11 0.39 0.38 -25.80
CA SER A 11 0.48 1.82 -26.07
C SER A 11 0.32 2.11 -27.57
N ASN A 12 1.03 1.36 -28.42
CA ASN A 12 0.92 1.48 -29.88
C ASN A 12 -0.52 1.15 -30.37
N LYS A 13 -1.12 0.09 -29.83
CA LYS A 13 -2.51 -0.30 -30.19
C LYS A 13 -3.56 0.76 -29.80
N LEU A 14 -3.31 1.48 -28.69
CA LEU A 14 -4.16 2.56 -28.20
C LEU A 14 -3.87 3.91 -28.89
N GLY A 15 -2.90 3.97 -29.81
CA GLY A 15 -2.49 5.21 -30.46
C GLY A 15 -1.84 6.21 -29.51
N ARG A 16 -1.34 5.75 -28.33
CA ARG A 16 -0.69 6.59 -27.33
C ARG A 16 0.81 6.55 -27.55
N LYS A 17 1.41 7.71 -27.89
CA LYS A 17 2.83 7.82 -28.27
C LYS A 17 3.80 7.83 -27.08
N THR A 18 3.31 8.10 -25.87
CA THR A 18 4.17 8.27 -24.69
C THR A 18 4.10 7.02 -23.83
N LEU A 19 5.26 6.50 -23.44
CA LEU A 19 5.41 5.42 -22.46
C LEU A 19 6.50 5.86 -21.46
N VAL A 20 6.26 5.64 -20.17
CA VAL A 20 7.22 5.91 -19.10
C VAL A 20 7.64 4.57 -18.49
N PRO A 21 8.81 4.00 -18.90
CA PRO A 21 9.30 2.75 -18.36
C PRO A 21 10.05 2.95 -17.03
N PHE A 22 9.90 1.97 -16.13
CA PHE A 22 10.66 1.82 -14.89
C PHE A 22 11.36 0.46 -14.93
N GLU A 23 12.44 0.38 -15.65
CA GLU A 23 13.16 -0.87 -15.99
C GLU A 23 13.53 -1.70 -14.76
N LYS A 24 14.03 -1.04 -13.69
CA LYS A 24 14.40 -1.68 -12.44
C LYS A 24 13.27 -2.52 -11.82
N PHE A 25 12.02 -2.13 -12.07
CA PHE A 25 10.84 -2.75 -11.49
C PHE A 25 10.00 -3.55 -12.49
N GLY A 26 10.40 -3.56 -13.76
CA GLY A 26 9.61 -4.19 -14.82
C GLY A 26 8.20 -3.59 -14.97
N THR A 27 8.07 -2.29 -14.71
CA THR A 27 6.81 -1.55 -14.72
C THR A 27 6.85 -0.47 -15.79
N ALA A 28 5.73 -0.17 -16.43
CA ALA A 28 5.60 0.96 -17.34
C ALA A 28 4.25 1.66 -17.15
N ILE A 29 4.25 2.97 -17.31
CA ILE A 29 3.05 3.81 -17.31
C ILE A 29 2.75 4.25 -18.73
N ILE A 30 1.51 4.06 -19.17
CA ILE A 30 0.96 4.58 -20.41
C ILE A 30 0.07 5.77 -20.04
N PRO A 31 0.57 7.01 -20.14
CA PRO A 31 -0.20 8.21 -19.83
C PRO A 31 -1.20 8.53 -20.93
N GLY A 32 -2.12 9.43 -20.65
CA GLY A 32 -3.08 9.96 -21.61
C GLY A 32 -4.46 9.33 -21.55
N GLY A 33 -5.48 10.05 -22.07
CA GLY A 33 -6.89 9.73 -21.95
C GLY A 33 -7.43 9.99 -20.53
N GLU A 34 -8.67 9.56 -20.27
CA GLU A 34 -9.31 9.68 -18.96
C GLU A 34 -8.67 8.78 -17.90
N ILE A 35 -8.03 7.70 -18.32
CA ILE A 35 -7.45 6.69 -17.45
C ILE A 35 -5.97 6.49 -17.78
N GLN A 36 -5.11 6.66 -16.80
CA GLN A 36 -3.72 6.23 -16.85
C GLN A 36 -3.65 4.71 -16.66
N ILE A 37 -2.88 4.03 -17.52
CA ILE A 37 -2.68 2.58 -17.43
C ILE A 37 -1.28 2.31 -16.88
N GLU A 38 -1.20 1.58 -15.78
CA GLU A 38 0.06 1.05 -15.26
C GLU A 38 0.15 -0.44 -15.57
N VAL A 39 1.25 -0.84 -16.20
CA VAL A 39 1.56 -2.24 -16.50
C VAL A 39 2.74 -2.66 -15.67
N ALA A 40 2.57 -3.69 -14.84
CA ALA A 40 3.63 -4.19 -13.97
C ALA A 40 3.86 -5.68 -14.19
N THR A 41 5.13 -6.10 -14.20
CA THR A 41 5.49 -7.52 -14.17
C THR A 41 5.29 -8.05 -12.76
N ALA A 42 4.65 -9.22 -12.63
CA ALA A 42 4.51 -9.89 -11.35
C ALA A 42 5.90 -10.20 -10.74
N ARG A 43 6.15 -9.72 -9.53
CA ARG A 43 7.48 -9.78 -8.90
C ARG A 43 7.40 -10.09 -7.41
N LYS A 44 8.50 -10.66 -6.90
CA LYS A 44 8.82 -10.77 -5.47
C LYS A 44 9.96 -9.80 -5.18
N GLU A 45 9.90 -9.16 -4.04
CA GLU A 45 10.91 -8.21 -3.56
C GLU A 45 11.54 -8.80 -2.30
N ASN A 46 12.87 -8.76 -2.21
CA ASN A 46 13.60 -9.12 -0.99
C ASN A 46 14.11 -7.83 -0.35
N TYR A 47 13.92 -7.72 0.95
CA TYR A 47 14.32 -6.54 1.72
C TYR A 47 15.43 -6.88 2.71
N ASN A 48 16.32 -5.93 2.95
CA ASN A 48 17.27 -6.00 4.06
C ASN A 48 16.71 -5.20 5.23
N ASN A 49 16.97 -5.63 6.46
CA ASN A 49 16.40 -5.02 7.68
C ASN A 49 16.70 -3.52 7.83
N ASP A 50 17.80 -3.04 7.27
CA ASP A 50 18.23 -1.64 7.38
C ASP A 50 17.83 -0.76 6.20
N SER A 51 17.10 -1.31 5.22
CA SER A 51 16.71 -0.58 4.03
C SER A 51 15.34 -1.02 3.51
N ARG A 52 14.48 -0.03 3.26
CA ARG A 52 13.20 -0.23 2.56
C ARG A 52 13.33 -0.44 1.04
N LYS A 53 14.54 -0.24 0.49
CA LYS A 53 14.78 -0.49 -0.95
C LYS A 53 14.99 -2.00 -1.10
N PRO A 54 14.22 -2.66 -1.99
CA PRO A 54 14.44 -4.08 -2.24
C PRO A 54 15.89 -4.29 -2.71
N SER A 55 16.58 -5.20 -2.06
CA SER A 55 17.95 -5.59 -2.42
C SER A 55 17.97 -6.38 -3.73
N LYS A 56 16.89 -7.11 -4.00
CA LYS A 56 16.72 -7.90 -5.22
C LYS A 56 15.24 -7.94 -5.63
N VAL A 57 15.01 -7.76 -6.92
CA VAL A 57 13.70 -7.97 -7.56
C VAL A 57 13.78 -9.25 -8.37
N VAL A 58 12.86 -10.18 -8.14
CA VAL A 58 12.76 -11.45 -8.87
C VAL A 58 11.35 -11.58 -9.42
N TYR A 59 11.23 -11.91 -10.70
CA TYR A 59 9.91 -12.15 -11.30
C TYR A 59 9.27 -13.42 -10.71
N THR A 60 7.96 -13.38 -10.53
CA THR A 60 7.19 -14.46 -9.93
C THR A 60 5.84 -14.62 -10.62
N ASN A 61 5.01 -15.51 -10.10
CA ASN A 61 3.62 -15.65 -10.56
C ASN A 61 2.69 -14.63 -9.87
N LEU A 62 1.44 -14.57 -10.34
CA LEU A 62 0.42 -13.65 -9.79
C LEU A 62 0.25 -13.81 -8.27
N LYS A 63 0.20 -15.04 -7.75
CA LYS A 63 0.02 -15.30 -6.32
C LYS A 63 1.16 -14.72 -5.49
N GLY A 64 2.40 -14.84 -5.96
CA GLY A 64 3.57 -14.25 -5.30
C GLY A 64 3.58 -12.72 -5.34
N ASP A 65 3.10 -12.10 -6.43
CA ASP A 65 2.94 -10.64 -6.49
C ASP A 65 1.86 -10.13 -5.53
N LEU A 66 0.73 -10.83 -5.45
CA LEU A 66 -0.35 -10.47 -4.53
C LEU A 66 0.06 -10.63 -3.07
N LEU A 67 0.94 -11.62 -2.76
CA LEU A 67 1.43 -11.88 -1.40
C LEU A 67 2.22 -10.72 -0.81
N ARG A 68 3.06 -10.04 -1.62
CA ARG A 68 3.91 -8.93 -1.16
C ARG A 68 3.17 -7.61 -0.98
N ARG A 69 1.88 -7.54 -1.30
CA ARG A 69 1.08 -6.32 -1.17
C ARG A 69 0.81 -5.98 0.30
N ASP A 70 0.42 -4.74 0.55
CA ASP A 70 0.20 -4.22 1.89
C ASP A 70 -0.96 -4.90 2.62
N PHE A 71 -2.15 -4.93 2.00
CA PHE A 71 -3.36 -5.47 2.62
C PHE A 71 -4.12 -6.39 1.68
N THR A 72 -4.83 -7.35 2.26
CA THR A 72 -5.63 -8.35 1.53
C THR A 72 -6.67 -7.72 0.61
N ILE A 73 -7.27 -6.60 1.03
CA ILE A 73 -8.22 -5.83 0.23
C ILE A 73 -7.61 -5.25 -1.06
N ASN A 74 -6.28 -5.13 -1.12
CA ASN A 74 -5.51 -4.69 -2.28
C ASN A 74 -4.75 -5.86 -2.96
N ALA A 75 -4.87 -7.09 -2.42
CA ALA A 75 -4.16 -8.28 -2.87
C ALA A 75 -5.05 -9.24 -3.68
N MET A 76 -5.87 -8.68 -4.53
CA MET A 76 -6.77 -9.38 -5.46
C MET A 76 -6.46 -8.96 -6.90
N ALA A 77 -6.81 -9.80 -7.85
CA ALA A 77 -6.68 -9.51 -9.27
C ALA A 77 -7.91 -10.02 -10.05
N MET A 78 -8.26 -9.31 -11.11
CA MET A 78 -9.32 -9.71 -12.04
C MET A 78 -8.70 -10.05 -13.39
N ASP A 79 -9.11 -11.16 -13.98
CA ASP A 79 -8.68 -11.54 -15.32
C ASP A 79 -9.36 -10.67 -16.37
N ILE A 80 -8.57 -10.11 -17.27
CA ILE A 80 -9.05 -9.26 -18.37
C ILE A 80 -8.96 -9.93 -19.75
N ARG A 81 -8.54 -11.21 -19.80
CA ARG A 81 -8.48 -11.96 -21.05
C ARG A 81 -9.91 -12.30 -21.53
N PRO A 82 -10.19 -12.28 -22.86
CA PRO A 82 -11.55 -12.54 -23.38
C PRO A 82 -12.16 -13.86 -22.89
N SER A 83 -11.34 -14.92 -22.77
CA SER A 83 -11.81 -16.26 -22.38
C SER A 83 -12.15 -16.41 -20.89
N SER A 84 -11.68 -15.51 -20.05
CA SER A 84 -11.80 -15.55 -18.58
C SER A 84 -12.08 -14.18 -17.97
N PHE A 85 -12.63 -13.27 -18.78
CA PHE A 85 -12.92 -11.90 -18.35
C PHE A 85 -13.80 -11.86 -17.10
N GLY A 86 -13.36 -11.09 -16.10
CA GLY A 86 -14.09 -10.93 -14.85
C GLY A 86 -13.81 -12.01 -13.79
N VAL A 87 -13.06 -13.07 -14.12
CA VAL A 87 -12.68 -14.07 -13.11
C VAL A 87 -11.78 -13.45 -12.06
N LEU A 88 -12.22 -13.50 -10.80
CA LEU A 88 -11.50 -12.92 -9.69
C LEU A 88 -10.57 -13.95 -9.05
N THR A 89 -9.32 -13.52 -8.80
CA THR A 89 -8.32 -14.25 -8.03
C THR A 89 -8.13 -13.57 -6.69
N ASP A 90 -8.56 -14.22 -5.61
CA ASP A 90 -8.47 -13.73 -4.22
C ASP A 90 -7.83 -14.79 -3.31
N PRO A 91 -6.51 -14.95 -3.36
CA PRO A 91 -5.83 -16.01 -2.62
C PRO A 91 -5.70 -15.74 -1.12
N TYR A 92 -5.99 -14.51 -0.66
CA TYR A 92 -5.78 -14.08 0.72
C TYR A 92 -7.03 -13.56 1.41
N GLY A 93 -8.21 -13.81 0.84
CA GLY A 93 -9.51 -13.52 1.45
C GLY A 93 -9.89 -12.03 1.47
N GLY A 94 -9.41 -11.26 0.48
CA GLY A 94 -9.69 -9.83 0.39
C GLY A 94 -11.17 -9.49 0.36
N ILE A 95 -11.99 -10.26 -0.39
CA ILE A 95 -13.46 -10.08 -0.41
C ILE A 95 -14.05 -10.24 0.99
N THR A 96 -13.66 -11.31 1.68
CA THR A 96 -14.15 -11.58 3.05
C THR A 96 -13.78 -10.43 3.99
N HIS A 97 -12.56 -9.88 3.85
CA HIS A 97 -12.11 -8.75 4.69
C HIS A 97 -12.81 -7.44 4.33
N ILE A 98 -13.16 -7.21 3.06
CA ILE A 98 -14.02 -6.09 2.65
C ILE A 98 -15.41 -6.22 3.28
N GLN A 99 -16.04 -7.39 3.20
CA GLN A 99 -17.36 -7.64 3.81
C GLN A 99 -17.35 -7.45 5.34
N LYS A 100 -16.28 -7.88 6.00
CA LYS A 100 -16.07 -7.72 7.44
C LYS A 100 -15.60 -6.32 7.84
N LYS A 101 -15.28 -5.46 6.87
CA LYS A 101 -14.72 -4.11 7.07
C LYS A 101 -13.43 -4.14 7.90
N VAL A 102 -12.49 -5.00 7.53
CA VAL A 102 -11.22 -5.22 8.25
C VAL A 102 -10.03 -5.00 7.33
N ILE A 103 -9.02 -4.29 7.84
CA ILE A 103 -7.69 -4.12 7.22
C ILE A 103 -6.76 -5.19 7.80
N GLN A 104 -6.33 -6.12 6.95
CA GLN A 104 -5.45 -7.22 7.31
C GLN A 104 -4.38 -7.41 6.24
N THR A 105 -3.17 -7.84 6.63
CA THR A 105 -2.05 -8.12 5.73
C THR A 105 -2.14 -9.52 5.14
N PRO A 106 -1.66 -9.75 3.88
CA PRO A 106 -1.56 -11.09 3.30
C PRO A 106 -0.55 -11.99 4.00
N LEU A 107 0.58 -11.42 4.43
CA LEU A 107 1.63 -12.05 5.23
C LEU A 107 1.43 -11.75 6.72
N ASP A 108 2.31 -12.33 7.55
CA ASP A 108 2.41 -11.92 8.95
C ASP A 108 2.63 -10.40 9.04
N PRO A 109 1.90 -9.69 9.93
CA PRO A 109 2.03 -8.24 10.05
C PRO A 109 3.45 -7.78 10.43
N ASP A 110 4.19 -8.56 11.25
CA ASP A 110 5.54 -8.22 11.63
C ASP A 110 6.49 -8.23 10.41
N GLU A 111 6.31 -9.19 9.50
CA GLU A 111 7.05 -9.26 8.25
C GLU A 111 6.66 -8.10 7.33
N THR A 112 5.35 -7.90 7.12
CA THR A 112 4.82 -6.87 6.21
C THR A 112 5.28 -5.46 6.59
N PHE A 113 5.28 -5.10 7.88
CA PHE A 113 5.68 -3.77 8.33
C PHE A 113 7.20 -3.63 8.46
N SER A 114 7.92 -4.74 8.64
CA SER A 114 9.39 -4.74 8.58
C SER A 114 9.89 -4.47 7.16
N GLU A 115 9.25 -5.00 6.13
CA GLU A 115 9.61 -4.78 4.72
C GLU A 115 9.45 -3.32 4.27
N ASP A 116 8.30 -2.70 4.52
CA ASP A 116 8.05 -1.27 4.26
C ASP A 116 7.27 -0.64 5.42
N PRO A 117 7.94 0.05 6.35
CA PRO A 117 7.29 0.66 7.50
C PRO A 117 6.21 1.70 7.15
N LEU A 118 6.23 2.28 5.94
CA LEU A 118 5.16 3.18 5.50
C LEU A 118 3.80 2.47 5.46
N ARG A 119 3.77 1.15 5.30
CA ARG A 119 2.52 0.36 5.33
C ARG A 119 1.77 0.53 6.66
N MET A 120 2.46 0.88 7.76
CA MET A 120 1.82 1.22 9.03
C MET A 120 0.93 2.47 8.91
N MET A 121 1.41 3.53 8.26
CA MET A 121 0.60 4.73 7.97
C MET A 121 -0.51 4.44 6.95
N ARG A 122 -0.21 3.61 5.95
CA ARG A 122 -1.22 3.17 4.97
C ARG A 122 -2.38 2.41 5.62
N ALA A 123 -2.13 1.64 6.70
CA ALA A 123 -3.20 1.03 7.48
C ALA A 123 -4.14 2.09 8.08
N ALA A 124 -3.59 3.17 8.65
CA ALA A 124 -4.37 4.28 9.17
C ALA A 124 -5.13 5.01 8.05
N TYR A 125 -4.49 5.21 6.90
CA TYR A 125 -5.14 5.81 5.72
C TYR A 125 -6.34 4.98 5.25
N PHE A 126 -6.18 3.66 5.03
CA PHE A 126 -7.29 2.83 4.55
C PHE A 126 -8.39 2.68 5.59
N ALA A 127 -8.04 2.62 6.89
CA ALA A 127 -9.04 2.65 7.95
C ALA A 127 -9.88 3.93 7.92
N SER A 128 -9.24 5.08 7.71
CA SER A 128 -9.90 6.38 7.59
C SER A 128 -10.74 6.50 6.32
N LYS A 129 -10.17 6.08 5.17
CA LYS A 129 -10.82 6.19 3.86
C LYS A 129 -12.05 5.28 3.71
N LEU A 130 -11.98 4.06 4.25
CA LEU A 130 -13.00 3.04 4.07
C LEU A 130 -13.92 2.88 5.29
N GLY A 131 -13.58 3.51 6.42
CA GLY A 131 -14.27 3.29 7.69
C GLY A 131 -14.08 1.87 8.23
N PHE A 132 -12.96 1.22 7.91
CA PHE A 132 -12.65 -0.17 8.31
C PHE A 132 -11.84 -0.18 9.61
N LYS A 133 -11.92 -1.30 10.34
CA LYS A 133 -11.09 -1.54 11.52
C LYS A 133 -9.78 -2.21 11.11
N ILE A 134 -8.67 -1.85 11.77
CA ILE A 134 -7.43 -2.59 11.63
C ILE A 134 -7.52 -3.86 12.48
N GLU A 135 -7.15 -5.00 11.89
CA GLU A 135 -7.09 -6.30 12.57
C GLU A 135 -6.13 -6.21 13.78
N GLU A 136 -6.47 -6.90 14.86
CA GLU A 136 -5.78 -6.73 16.15
C GLU A 136 -4.29 -7.11 16.09
N LYS A 137 -3.92 -8.16 15.34
CA LYS A 137 -2.50 -8.50 15.15
C LYS A 137 -1.76 -7.42 14.38
N CYS A 138 -2.38 -6.88 13.33
CA CYS A 138 -1.82 -5.74 12.58
C CYS A 138 -1.63 -4.53 13.50
N ARG A 139 -2.62 -4.20 14.32
CA ARG A 139 -2.54 -3.07 15.26
C ARG A 139 -1.41 -3.24 16.28
N ARG A 140 -1.26 -4.44 16.87
CA ARG A 140 -0.15 -4.75 17.79
C ARG A 140 1.21 -4.67 17.11
N SER A 141 1.32 -5.19 15.90
CA SER A 141 2.56 -5.14 15.12
C SER A 141 2.94 -3.70 14.79
N ILE A 142 1.98 -2.84 14.39
CA ILE A 142 2.23 -1.41 14.15
C ILE A 142 2.81 -0.77 15.42
N LYS A 143 2.18 -0.99 16.58
CA LYS A 143 2.66 -0.43 17.85
C LYS A 143 4.06 -0.92 18.21
N LYS A 144 4.35 -2.20 18.01
CA LYS A 144 5.66 -2.82 18.29
C LYS A 144 6.77 -2.25 17.40
N GLN A 145 6.43 -1.92 16.15
CA GLN A 145 7.42 -1.52 15.13
C GLN A 145 7.36 -0.02 14.76
N SER A 146 6.61 0.78 15.52
CA SER A 146 6.40 2.21 15.21
C SER A 146 7.71 2.98 14.97
N SER A 147 8.77 2.69 15.75
CA SER A 147 10.09 3.34 15.60
C SER A 147 10.72 3.11 14.23
N ARG A 148 10.39 2.03 13.53
CA ARG A 148 10.93 1.79 12.18
C ARG A 148 10.44 2.80 11.13
N ILE A 149 9.46 3.64 11.44
CA ILE A 149 9.00 4.70 10.52
C ILE A 149 10.13 5.70 10.21
N ASP A 150 11.13 5.83 11.07
CA ASP A 150 12.26 6.74 10.89
C ASP A 150 13.13 6.42 9.67
N ILE A 151 13.15 5.17 9.18
CA ILE A 151 13.86 4.83 7.94
C ILE A 151 13.13 5.27 6.66
N VAL A 152 11.88 5.71 6.79
CA VAL A 152 11.08 6.21 5.66
C VAL A 152 11.38 7.69 5.41
N SER A 153 11.54 8.08 4.15
CA SER A 153 11.79 9.49 3.82
C SER A 153 10.62 10.39 4.24
N LYS A 154 10.94 11.59 4.69
CA LYS A 154 9.95 12.56 5.17
C LYS A 154 8.91 12.93 4.11
N GLU A 155 9.30 12.95 2.83
CA GLU A 155 8.37 13.20 1.72
C GLU A 155 7.28 12.12 1.62
N ARG A 156 7.65 10.82 1.75
CA ARG A 156 6.66 9.73 1.72
C ARG A 156 5.75 9.77 2.94
N ILE A 157 6.29 10.09 4.13
CA ILE A 157 5.50 10.25 5.36
C ILE A 157 4.51 11.40 5.17
N ARG A 158 4.98 12.57 4.69
CA ARG A 158 4.13 13.73 4.40
C ARG A 158 3.01 13.37 3.43
N ASP A 159 3.34 12.72 2.32
CA ASP A 159 2.36 12.40 1.27
C ASP A 159 1.28 11.44 1.80
N GLU A 160 1.66 10.46 2.62
CA GLU A 160 0.70 9.54 3.23
C GLU A 160 -0.14 10.23 4.33
N PHE A 161 0.46 11.14 5.10
CA PHE A 161 -0.26 11.95 6.08
C PHE A 161 -1.30 12.87 5.41
N ILE A 162 -0.94 13.54 4.32
CA ILE A 162 -1.88 14.36 3.53
C ILE A 162 -3.05 13.50 3.01
N LYS A 163 -2.80 12.26 2.57
CA LYS A 163 -3.89 11.35 2.16
C LYS A 163 -4.85 11.06 3.32
N ILE A 164 -4.34 10.88 4.54
CA ILE A 164 -5.20 10.69 5.73
C ILE A 164 -6.06 11.93 5.96
N LEU A 165 -5.46 13.13 5.92
CA LEU A 165 -6.17 14.38 6.14
C LEU A 165 -7.27 14.64 5.09
N ASN A 166 -7.06 14.18 3.86
CA ASN A 166 -8.01 14.34 2.75
C ASN A 166 -9.12 13.27 2.71
N THR A 167 -9.24 12.41 3.72
CA THR A 167 -10.36 11.47 3.84
C THR A 167 -11.59 12.15 4.42
N GLU A 168 -12.78 11.59 4.23
CA GLU A 168 -14.02 12.12 4.82
C GLU A 168 -13.98 12.14 6.36
N LYS A 169 -13.25 11.21 6.98
CA LYS A 169 -13.13 11.08 8.44
C LYS A 169 -11.67 10.98 8.87
N PRO A 170 -10.87 12.04 8.74
CA PRO A 170 -9.44 12.02 9.06
C PRO A 170 -9.16 11.67 10.52
N SER A 171 -10.09 11.99 11.43
CA SER A 171 -9.97 11.69 12.86
C SER A 171 -9.73 10.19 13.15
N ILE A 172 -10.28 9.29 12.33
CA ILE A 172 -10.04 7.84 12.47
C ILE A 172 -8.55 7.55 12.30
N GLY A 173 -7.94 8.04 11.22
CA GLY A 173 -6.52 7.84 10.93
C GLY A 173 -5.63 8.50 11.97
N LEU A 174 -5.94 9.75 12.37
CA LEU A 174 -5.17 10.47 13.39
C LEU A 174 -5.19 9.76 14.75
N VAL A 175 -6.35 9.25 15.19
CA VAL A 175 -6.46 8.46 16.42
C VAL A 175 -5.66 7.14 16.32
N ILE A 176 -5.64 6.49 15.17
CA ILE A 176 -4.81 5.30 14.96
C ILE A 176 -3.34 5.64 15.08
N LEU A 177 -2.85 6.69 14.41
CA LEU A 177 -1.46 7.14 14.51
C LEU A 177 -1.06 7.44 15.96
N GLN A 178 -1.97 8.11 16.70
CA GLN A 178 -1.77 8.42 18.13
C GLN A 178 -1.67 7.14 18.99
N LYS A 179 -2.64 6.23 18.87
CA LYS A 179 -2.72 5.02 19.69
C LYS A 179 -1.64 3.99 19.39
N THR A 180 -1.02 4.05 18.22
CA THR A 180 0.05 3.15 17.79
C THR A 180 1.45 3.71 18.02
N GLY A 181 1.59 4.94 18.52
CA GLY A 181 2.86 5.60 18.75
C GLY A 181 3.50 6.23 17.52
N LEU A 182 2.86 6.12 16.35
CA LEU A 182 3.39 6.72 15.12
C LEU A 182 3.34 8.25 15.19
N MET A 183 2.31 8.84 15.80
CA MET A 183 2.17 10.30 15.90
C MET A 183 3.31 10.93 16.70
N GLU A 184 3.71 10.28 17.79
CA GLU A 184 4.83 10.73 18.65
C GLU A 184 6.13 10.87 17.87
N ILE A 185 6.38 9.96 16.91
CA ILE A 185 7.62 9.92 16.15
C ILE A 185 7.59 10.89 14.97
N ILE A 186 6.45 10.95 14.26
CA ILE A 186 6.38 11.73 13.02
C ILE A 186 6.01 13.20 13.24
N PHE A 187 5.19 13.49 14.27
CA PHE A 187 4.73 14.84 14.65
C PHE A 187 4.62 14.97 16.16
N PRO A 188 5.73 15.02 16.90
CA PRO A 188 5.74 15.11 18.36
C PRO A 188 4.95 16.33 18.87
N GLU A 189 4.96 17.43 18.14
CA GLU A 189 4.21 18.64 18.49
C GLU A 189 2.68 18.39 18.48
N ILE A 190 2.18 17.58 17.57
CA ILE A 190 0.77 17.19 17.51
C ILE A 190 0.45 16.16 18.58
N HIS A 191 1.39 15.23 18.83
CA HIS A 191 1.22 14.19 19.85
C HIS A 191 0.93 14.76 21.22
N VAL A 192 1.66 15.80 21.65
CA VAL A 192 1.49 16.43 22.99
C VAL A 192 0.18 17.21 23.13
N MET A 193 -0.47 17.57 22.03
CA MET A 193 -1.77 18.25 22.04
C MET A 193 -2.95 17.29 22.31
N TYR A 194 -2.70 15.98 22.24
CA TYR A 194 -3.76 15.00 22.43
C TYR A 194 -4.20 14.92 23.88
N GLY A 195 -5.49 15.11 24.12
CA GLY A 195 -6.08 15.10 25.47
C GLY A 195 -5.96 16.44 26.23
N MET A 196 -5.51 17.50 25.57
CA MET A 196 -5.53 18.84 26.17
C MET A 196 -6.93 19.42 26.07
N ASP A 197 -7.50 19.81 27.22
CA ASP A 197 -8.76 20.53 27.26
C ASP A 197 -8.55 22.00 26.83
N GLN A 198 -9.35 22.47 25.89
CA GLN A 198 -9.43 23.91 25.59
C GLN A 198 -10.31 24.57 26.65
N THR A 199 -9.71 25.26 27.61
CA THR A 199 -10.44 26.24 28.41
C THR A 199 -10.87 27.37 27.49
N LYS A 200 -12.18 27.60 27.42
CA LYS A 200 -12.78 28.80 26.76
C LYS A 200 -12.43 30.07 27.53
#